data_4d6b1b6227107ce3ae279bc06771d2cb
#
_entry.id   4d6b1b6227107ce3ae279bc06771d2cb
#
_cell.length_a   1.000
_cell.length_b   1.000
_cell.length_c   1.000
_cell.angle_alpha   90.00
_cell.angle_beta   90.00
_cell.angle_gamma   90.00
#
_symmetry.space_group_name_H-M   'P 1'
#
loop_
_entity.id
_entity.type
_entity.pdbx_description
1 polymer ?
#
loop_
_entity_poly.entity_id
_entity_poly.type
_entity_poly.pdbx_seq_one_letter_code
_entity_poly.pdbx_strand_id
1 'polypeptide(L)'
;MKLLIAEDEPLCLSGLTELDWTDCGISETFTAEDGEEAYNLALAKKPDIILSDIKMPKMDGLELAEKLSVALPESRFIILTAYNNFSYAQTAISAKVFSYVLKPFMSDDVTSIVSKAVESVREQKLRNSYTSQLAQHLELSRHFLLGYFFNIFNGESIDLDTLSQIFGISSPEMIC
;
A
#
# COMPACT_ATOMS: atom_id res chain seq x y z
N MET A 1 -1.03 8.06 -7.52
CA MET A 1 -1.50 6.71 -7.14
C MET A 1 -2.56 6.24 -8.10
N LYS A 2 -2.93 4.96 -8.07
CA LYS A 2 -3.91 4.33 -8.97
C LYS A 2 -5.19 4.00 -8.20
N LEU A 3 -6.34 4.33 -8.79
CA LEU A 3 -7.67 4.04 -8.26
C LEU A 3 -8.39 3.06 -9.21
N LEU A 4 -9.00 2.01 -8.66
CA LEU A 4 -9.95 1.16 -9.35
C LEU A 4 -11.34 1.41 -8.79
N ILE A 5 -12.32 1.66 -9.64
CA ILE A 5 -13.72 1.82 -9.29
C ILE A 5 -14.49 0.63 -9.90
N ALA A 6 -15.17 -0.15 -9.05
CA ALA A 6 -16.00 -1.27 -9.44
C ALA A 6 -17.46 -0.98 -9.04
N GLU A 7 -18.32 -0.79 -10.03
CA GLU A 7 -19.73 -0.39 -9.86
C GLU A 7 -20.53 -0.85 -11.07
N ASP A 8 -21.61 -1.61 -10.85
CA ASP A 8 -22.44 -2.13 -11.94
C ASP A 8 -23.57 -1.18 -12.37
N GLU A 9 -23.87 -0.16 -11.55
CA GLU A 9 -24.85 0.85 -11.90
C GLU A 9 -24.22 1.98 -12.74
N PRO A 10 -24.60 2.13 -14.05
CA PRO A 10 -23.94 3.06 -14.94
C PRO A 10 -23.98 4.52 -14.48
N LEU A 11 -25.07 4.95 -13.85
CA LEU A 11 -25.21 6.33 -13.35
C LEU A 11 -24.27 6.59 -12.17
N CYS A 12 -24.13 5.62 -11.25
CA CYS A 12 -23.22 5.73 -10.13
C CYS A 12 -21.76 5.71 -10.60
N LEU A 13 -21.43 4.79 -11.51
CA LEU A 13 -20.10 4.70 -12.11
C LEU A 13 -19.69 5.99 -12.85
N SER A 14 -20.62 6.57 -13.66
CA SER A 14 -20.40 7.84 -14.33
C SER A 14 -20.13 8.96 -13.33
N GLY A 15 -20.98 9.09 -12.30
CA GLY A 15 -20.82 10.09 -11.27
C GLY A 15 -19.47 9.98 -10.52
N LEU A 16 -19.02 8.77 -10.23
CA LEU A 16 -17.71 8.54 -9.59
C LEU A 16 -16.54 8.82 -10.53
N THR A 17 -16.68 8.55 -11.81
CA THR A 17 -15.61 8.81 -12.81
C THR A 17 -15.47 10.29 -13.15
N GLU A 18 -16.52 11.08 -13.02
CA GLU A 18 -16.52 12.53 -13.25
C GLU A 18 -15.87 13.32 -12.11
N LEU A 19 -15.65 12.71 -10.95
CA LEU A 19 -14.97 13.37 -9.84
C LEU A 19 -13.50 13.64 -10.17
N ASP A 20 -12.99 14.78 -9.73
CA ASP A 20 -11.57 15.09 -9.83
C ASP A 20 -10.78 14.37 -8.73
N TRP A 21 -10.18 13.27 -9.10
CA TRP A 21 -9.36 12.45 -8.22
C TRP A 21 -7.92 12.96 -8.06
N THR A 22 -7.50 13.94 -8.87
CA THR A 22 -6.13 14.49 -8.82
C THR A 22 -5.87 15.21 -7.51
N ASP A 23 -6.87 15.91 -6.97
CA ASP A 23 -6.80 16.57 -5.66
C ASP A 23 -6.58 15.58 -4.51
N CYS A 24 -7.05 14.34 -4.65
CA CYS A 24 -6.79 13.25 -3.71
C CYS A 24 -5.41 12.60 -3.90
N GLY A 25 -4.64 12.98 -4.93
CA GLY A 25 -3.33 12.39 -5.27
C GLY A 25 -3.41 11.11 -6.10
N ILE A 26 -4.53 10.87 -6.77
CA ILE A 26 -4.72 9.81 -7.78
C ILE A 26 -4.24 10.33 -9.14
N SER A 27 -3.45 9.55 -9.85
CA SER A 27 -2.92 9.89 -11.18
C SER A 27 -3.54 9.05 -12.30
N GLU A 28 -4.11 7.91 -11.97
CA GLU A 28 -4.75 7.00 -12.92
C GLU A 28 -6.01 6.40 -12.29
N THR A 29 -7.10 6.37 -13.03
CA THR A 29 -8.36 5.75 -12.64
C THR A 29 -8.74 4.66 -13.64
N PHE A 30 -9.16 3.51 -13.12
CA PHE A 30 -9.67 2.38 -13.88
C PHE A 30 -11.10 2.08 -13.43
N THR A 31 -11.92 1.55 -14.32
CA THR A 31 -13.31 1.20 -14.05
C THR A 31 -13.59 -0.24 -14.40
N ALA A 32 -14.49 -0.87 -13.68
CA ALA A 32 -15.02 -2.19 -13.93
C ALA A 32 -16.53 -2.22 -13.63
N GLU A 33 -17.30 -2.93 -14.42
CA GLU A 33 -18.77 -3.02 -14.29
C GLU A 33 -19.23 -4.29 -13.56
N ASP A 34 -18.30 -5.18 -13.22
CA ASP A 34 -18.57 -6.37 -12.42
C ASP A 34 -17.34 -6.78 -11.59
N GLY A 35 -17.56 -7.66 -10.59
CA GLY A 35 -16.52 -8.06 -9.67
C GLY A 35 -15.42 -8.93 -10.29
N GLU A 36 -15.73 -9.72 -11.33
CA GLU A 36 -14.71 -10.54 -12.00
C GLU A 36 -13.78 -9.67 -12.88
N GLU A 37 -14.36 -8.71 -13.59
CA GLU A 37 -13.60 -7.71 -14.32
C GLU A 37 -12.72 -6.89 -13.36
N ALA A 38 -13.29 -6.43 -12.24
CA ALA A 38 -12.57 -5.71 -11.20
C ALA A 38 -11.39 -6.53 -10.65
N TYR A 39 -11.58 -7.81 -10.40
CA TYR A 39 -10.54 -8.71 -9.92
C TYR A 39 -9.38 -8.82 -10.92
N ASN A 40 -9.70 -9.11 -12.19
CA ASN A 40 -8.70 -9.25 -13.24
C ASN A 40 -7.94 -7.94 -13.49
N LEU A 41 -8.64 -6.83 -13.49
CA LEU A 41 -8.06 -5.49 -13.66
C LEU A 41 -7.16 -5.11 -12.47
N ALA A 42 -7.58 -5.44 -11.24
CA ALA A 42 -6.79 -5.23 -10.04
C ALA A 42 -5.46 -5.98 -10.07
N LEU A 43 -5.46 -7.26 -10.48
CA LEU A 43 -4.23 -8.04 -10.62
C LEU A 43 -3.28 -7.48 -11.68
N ALA A 44 -3.84 -7.00 -12.81
CA ALA A 44 -3.07 -6.47 -13.93
C ALA A 44 -2.48 -5.07 -13.63
N LYS A 45 -3.28 -4.18 -13.04
CA LYS A 45 -2.93 -2.76 -12.83
C LYS A 45 -2.34 -2.44 -11.47
N LYS A 46 -2.59 -3.33 -10.48
CA LYS A 46 -2.15 -3.20 -9.08
C LYS A 46 -2.51 -1.81 -8.51
N PRO A 47 -3.81 -1.49 -8.40
CA PRO A 47 -4.26 -0.21 -7.87
C PRO A 47 -3.87 -0.06 -6.40
N ASP A 48 -3.56 1.16 -6.00
CA ASP A 48 -3.30 1.50 -4.61
C ASP A 48 -4.59 1.54 -3.78
N ILE A 49 -5.69 1.95 -4.43
CA ILE A 49 -7.01 2.09 -3.83
C ILE A 49 -8.05 1.43 -4.72
N ILE A 50 -8.98 0.72 -4.09
CA ILE A 50 -10.10 0.04 -4.75
C ILE A 50 -11.38 0.53 -4.08
N LEU A 51 -12.26 1.11 -4.88
CA LEU A 51 -13.60 1.55 -4.49
C LEU A 51 -14.60 0.63 -5.16
N SER A 52 -15.39 -0.11 -4.40
CA SER A 52 -16.27 -1.16 -4.95
C SER A 52 -17.66 -1.12 -4.33
N ASP A 53 -18.70 -1.27 -5.15
CA ASP A 53 -20.01 -1.63 -4.62
C ASP A 53 -19.97 -3.06 -4.05
N ILE A 54 -20.90 -3.35 -3.13
CA ILE A 54 -21.11 -4.71 -2.61
C ILE A 54 -21.79 -5.57 -3.65
N LYS A 55 -22.90 -5.08 -4.21
CA LYS A 55 -23.72 -5.88 -5.12
C LYS A 55 -23.31 -5.66 -6.57
N MET A 56 -22.58 -6.62 -7.09
CA MET A 56 -22.19 -6.66 -8.50
C MET A 56 -22.41 -8.04 -9.08
N PRO A 57 -22.62 -8.15 -10.40
CA PRO A 57 -22.68 -9.44 -11.08
C PRO A 57 -21.38 -10.25 -10.95
N LYS A 58 -21.48 -11.57 -11.12
CA LYS A 58 -20.38 -12.56 -11.16
C LYS A 58 -19.65 -12.73 -9.83
N MET A 59 -19.22 -11.65 -9.20
CA MET A 59 -18.51 -11.63 -7.92
C MET A 59 -18.95 -10.39 -7.15
N ASP A 60 -19.37 -10.56 -5.91
CA ASP A 60 -19.73 -9.43 -5.06
C ASP A 60 -18.50 -8.70 -4.50
N GLY A 61 -18.71 -7.45 -4.03
CA GLY A 61 -17.61 -6.61 -3.54
C GLY A 61 -16.91 -7.14 -2.28
N LEU A 62 -17.59 -7.95 -1.46
CA LEU A 62 -16.99 -8.55 -0.27
C LEU A 62 -16.09 -9.74 -0.65
N GLU A 63 -16.55 -10.60 -1.56
CA GLU A 63 -15.72 -11.67 -2.11
C GLU A 63 -14.50 -11.10 -2.86
N LEU A 64 -14.69 -10.02 -3.61
CA LEU A 64 -13.62 -9.29 -4.27
C LEU A 64 -12.60 -8.77 -3.25
N ALA A 65 -13.06 -8.13 -2.15
CA ALA A 65 -12.21 -7.63 -1.09
C ALA A 65 -11.41 -8.75 -0.41
N GLU A 66 -12.04 -9.88 -0.10
CA GLU A 66 -11.39 -11.03 0.51
C GLU A 66 -10.26 -11.56 -0.38
N LYS A 67 -10.52 -11.80 -1.66
CA LYS A 67 -9.53 -12.28 -2.63
C LYS A 67 -8.37 -11.29 -2.81
N LEU A 68 -8.69 -9.99 -2.93
CA LEU A 68 -7.67 -8.96 -3.14
C LEU A 68 -6.88 -8.64 -1.87
N SER A 69 -7.44 -8.85 -0.67
CA SER A 69 -6.69 -8.69 0.58
C SER A 69 -5.47 -9.62 0.68
N VAL A 70 -5.53 -10.78 0.01
CA VAL A 70 -4.42 -11.74 -0.08
C VAL A 70 -3.50 -11.42 -1.26
N ALA A 71 -4.08 -11.10 -2.42
CA ALA A 71 -3.32 -10.86 -3.65
C ALA A 71 -2.61 -9.49 -3.66
N LEU A 72 -3.23 -8.47 -3.08
CA LEU A 72 -2.76 -7.08 -3.05
C LEU A 72 -2.85 -6.50 -1.62
N PRO A 73 -2.07 -7.00 -0.66
CA PRO A 73 -2.20 -6.63 0.76
C PRO A 73 -1.86 -5.17 1.07
N GLU A 74 -1.21 -4.47 0.14
CA GLU A 74 -0.86 -3.05 0.27
C GLU A 74 -1.97 -2.11 -0.23
N SER A 75 -2.93 -2.62 -1.01
CA SER A 75 -4.05 -1.85 -1.50
C SER A 75 -5.06 -1.55 -0.38
N ARG A 76 -5.72 -0.40 -0.46
CA ARG A 76 -6.82 -0.03 0.43
C ARG A 76 -8.14 -0.26 -0.27
N PHE A 77 -8.97 -1.10 0.34
CA PHE A 77 -10.28 -1.44 -0.18
C PHE A 77 -11.37 -0.63 0.53
N ILE A 78 -12.19 0.09 -0.23
CA ILE A 78 -13.32 0.91 0.25
C ILE A 78 -14.58 0.33 -0.35
N ILE A 79 -15.58 0.06 0.49
CA ILE A 79 -16.89 -0.48 0.07
C ILE A 79 -17.89 0.67 -0.05
N LEU A 80 -18.63 0.68 -1.17
CA LEU A 80 -19.86 1.46 -1.34
C LEU A 80 -21.03 0.54 -1.02
N THR A 81 -22.00 1.00 -0.23
CA THR A 81 -23.14 0.15 0.16
C THR A 81 -24.43 0.94 0.39
N ALA A 82 -25.54 0.42 -0.11
CA ALA A 82 -26.85 0.93 0.23
C ALA A 82 -27.43 0.33 1.54
N TYR A 83 -26.70 -0.58 2.19
CA TYR A 83 -27.22 -1.37 3.30
C TYR A 83 -26.61 -0.98 4.64
N ASN A 84 -27.48 -0.56 5.57
CA ASN A 84 -27.18 -0.38 6.99
C ASN A 84 -27.10 -1.73 7.76
N ASN A 85 -26.80 -2.83 7.09
CA ASN A 85 -26.93 -4.15 7.71
C ASN A 85 -25.62 -4.54 8.44
N PHE A 86 -25.74 -4.78 9.75
CA PHE A 86 -24.64 -5.16 10.63
C PHE A 86 -23.87 -6.43 10.18
N SER A 87 -24.54 -7.33 9.43
CA SER A 87 -23.91 -8.53 8.88
C SER A 87 -22.80 -8.21 7.85
N TYR A 88 -23.00 -7.19 7.01
CA TYR A 88 -21.98 -6.77 6.04
C TYR A 88 -20.79 -6.10 6.74
N ALA A 89 -21.02 -5.38 7.84
CA ALA A 89 -19.93 -4.80 8.63
C ALA A 89 -19.04 -5.88 9.25
N GLN A 90 -19.57 -6.99 9.74
CA GLN A 90 -18.78 -8.11 10.25
C GLN A 90 -17.93 -8.77 9.15
N THR A 91 -18.49 -8.98 7.97
CA THR A 91 -17.74 -9.56 6.83
C THR A 91 -16.65 -8.59 6.32
N ALA A 92 -16.95 -7.28 6.27
CA ALA A 92 -15.99 -6.25 5.91
C ALA A 92 -14.78 -6.19 6.87
N ILE A 93 -15.00 -6.42 8.17
CA ILE A 93 -13.92 -6.53 9.17
C ILE A 93 -13.02 -7.73 8.85
N SER A 94 -13.61 -8.87 8.49
CA SER A 94 -12.87 -10.09 8.11
C SER A 94 -12.07 -9.91 6.82
N ALA A 95 -12.60 -9.16 5.86
CA ALA A 95 -11.96 -8.85 4.58
C ALA A 95 -10.92 -7.72 4.66
N LYS A 96 -10.61 -7.18 5.87
CA LYS A 96 -9.66 -6.08 6.08
C LYS A 96 -9.98 -4.83 5.24
N VAL A 97 -11.26 -4.53 5.05
CA VAL A 97 -11.72 -3.34 4.33
C VAL A 97 -11.25 -2.09 5.07
N PHE A 98 -10.68 -1.13 4.36
CA PHE A 98 -10.17 0.12 4.93
C PHE A 98 -11.30 1.00 5.47
N SER A 99 -12.38 1.12 4.70
CA SER A 99 -13.57 1.91 5.07
C SER A 99 -14.78 1.51 4.24
N TYR A 100 -15.95 2.01 4.64
CA TYR A 100 -17.19 1.89 3.88
C TYR A 100 -17.89 3.24 3.75
N VAL A 101 -18.64 3.44 2.67
CA VAL A 101 -19.45 4.63 2.38
C VAL A 101 -20.89 4.19 2.14
N LEU A 102 -21.82 4.84 2.82
CA LEU A 102 -23.26 4.53 2.65
C LEU A 102 -23.82 5.31 1.47
N LYS A 103 -24.55 4.61 0.59
CA LYS A 103 -25.37 5.23 -0.47
C LYS A 103 -26.72 5.70 0.14
N PRO A 104 -27.28 6.86 -0.24
CA PRO A 104 -26.69 7.85 -1.13
C PRO A 104 -25.58 8.66 -0.43
N PHE A 105 -24.51 8.95 -1.15
CA PHE A 105 -23.37 9.72 -0.67
C PHE A 105 -23.19 11.02 -1.46
N MET A 106 -22.55 12.00 -0.85
CA MET A 106 -22.10 13.21 -1.53
C MET A 106 -20.66 12.99 -2.06
N SER A 107 -20.27 13.76 -3.08
CA SER A 107 -18.90 13.72 -3.62
C SER A 107 -17.85 13.84 -2.52
N ASP A 108 -18.07 14.77 -1.59
CA ASP A 108 -17.13 15.06 -0.49
C ASP A 108 -16.95 13.89 0.48
N ASP A 109 -17.98 13.05 0.67
CA ASP A 109 -17.88 11.87 1.52
C ASP A 109 -16.89 10.87 0.92
N VAL A 110 -17.01 10.62 -0.38
CA VAL A 110 -16.16 9.65 -1.08
C VAL A 110 -14.74 10.17 -1.24
N THR A 111 -14.57 11.41 -1.67
CA THR A 111 -13.24 12.03 -1.84
C THR A 111 -12.49 12.13 -0.52
N SER A 112 -13.17 12.46 0.58
CA SER A 112 -12.57 12.49 1.93
C SER A 112 -12.04 11.11 2.35
N ILE A 113 -12.79 10.04 2.11
CA ILE A 113 -12.38 8.67 2.46
C ILE A 113 -11.23 8.21 1.56
N VAL A 114 -11.30 8.49 0.26
CA VAL A 114 -10.20 8.18 -0.68
C VAL A 114 -8.93 8.92 -0.29
N SER A 115 -9.01 10.20 0.09
CA SER A 115 -7.86 10.97 0.58
C SER A 115 -7.22 10.36 1.83
N LYS A 116 -8.02 9.88 2.79
CA LYS A 116 -7.52 9.16 3.97
C LYS A 116 -6.84 7.83 3.59
N ALA A 117 -7.39 7.12 2.61
CA ALA A 117 -6.80 5.89 2.10
C ALA A 117 -5.45 6.17 1.40
N VAL A 118 -5.37 7.23 0.60
CA VAL A 118 -4.12 7.71 -0.03
C VAL A 118 -3.05 7.98 1.02
N GLU A 119 -3.39 8.70 2.08
CA GLU A 119 -2.44 9.01 3.16
C GLU A 119 -1.96 7.72 3.85
N SER A 120 -2.88 6.81 4.17
CA SER A 120 -2.54 5.50 4.75
C SER A 120 -1.58 4.69 3.87
N VAL A 121 -1.76 4.70 2.53
CA VAL A 121 -0.84 4.04 1.60
C VAL A 121 0.52 4.74 1.58
N ARG A 122 0.55 6.07 1.61
CA ARG A 122 1.81 6.85 1.68
C ARG A 122 2.62 6.51 2.92
N GLU A 123 1.98 6.52 4.09
CA GLU A 123 2.60 6.17 5.36
C GLU A 123 3.16 4.74 5.35
N GLN A 124 2.40 3.79 4.79
CA GLN A 124 2.87 2.41 4.68
C GLN A 124 4.09 2.29 3.76
N LYS A 125 4.07 2.93 2.58
CA LYS A 125 5.21 2.94 1.66
C LYS A 125 6.46 3.56 2.28
N LEU A 126 6.31 4.66 3.02
CA LEU A 126 7.41 5.27 3.77
C LEU A 126 7.98 4.31 4.80
N ARG A 127 7.12 3.69 5.62
CA ARG A 127 7.53 2.73 6.65
C ARG A 127 8.29 1.55 6.05
N ASN A 128 7.78 0.99 4.94
CA ASN A 128 8.44 -0.11 4.23
C ASN A 128 9.80 0.29 3.68
N SER A 129 9.94 1.51 3.16
CA SER A 129 11.22 2.02 2.66
C SER A 129 12.26 2.18 3.78
N TYR A 130 11.88 2.74 4.94
CA TYR A 130 12.77 2.83 6.11
C TYR A 130 13.21 1.46 6.62
N THR A 131 12.27 0.52 6.71
CA THR A 131 12.59 -0.85 7.16
C THR A 131 13.55 -1.54 6.21
N SER A 132 13.35 -1.39 4.90
CA SER A 132 14.22 -1.95 3.87
C SER A 132 15.64 -1.34 3.93
N GLN A 133 15.75 -0.01 4.07
CA GLN A 133 17.04 0.66 4.23
C GLN A 133 17.79 0.20 5.48
N LEU A 134 17.07 0.09 6.61
CA LEU A 134 17.66 -0.39 7.86
C LEU A 134 18.15 -1.83 7.73
N ALA A 135 17.37 -2.71 7.11
CA ALA A 135 17.77 -4.09 6.85
C ALA A 135 19.02 -4.18 5.98
N GLN A 136 19.11 -3.35 4.94
CA GLN A 136 20.29 -3.28 4.07
C GLN A 136 21.53 -2.80 4.82
N HIS A 137 21.41 -1.79 5.69
CA HIS A 137 22.53 -1.34 6.53
C HIS A 137 22.98 -2.41 7.51
N LEU A 138 22.07 -3.16 8.11
CA LEU A 138 22.41 -4.26 9.02
C LEU A 138 23.12 -5.40 8.29
N GLU A 139 22.69 -5.76 7.08
CA GLU A 139 23.36 -6.78 6.26
C GLU A 139 24.79 -6.36 5.87
N LEU A 140 24.98 -5.12 5.47
CA LEU A 140 26.32 -4.58 5.19
C LEU A 140 27.22 -4.64 6.43
N SER A 141 26.71 -4.22 7.58
CA SER A 141 27.45 -4.28 8.86
C SER A 141 27.80 -5.71 9.25
N ARG A 142 26.89 -6.66 9.04
CA ARG A 142 27.11 -8.08 9.31
C ARG A 142 28.22 -8.66 8.43
N HIS A 143 28.17 -8.40 7.14
CA HIS A 143 29.21 -8.86 6.20
C HIS A 143 30.59 -8.30 6.55
N PHE A 144 30.62 -7.04 6.95
CA PHE A 144 31.84 -6.38 7.39
C PHE A 144 32.40 -7.04 8.67
N LEU A 145 31.58 -7.25 9.69
CA LEU A 145 32.00 -7.90 10.93
C LEU A 145 32.52 -9.33 10.68
N LEU A 146 31.86 -10.09 9.82
CA LEU A 146 32.32 -11.43 9.45
C LEU A 146 33.68 -11.40 8.75
N GLY A 147 33.89 -10.47 7.81
CA GLY A 147 35.17 -10.25 7.17
C GLY A 147 36.26 -9.85 8.14
N TYR A 148 35.95 -8.96 9.07
CA TYR A 148 36.84 -8.52 10.14
C TYR A 148 37.27 -9.68 11.04
N PHE A 149 36.33 -10.48 11.53
CA PHE A 149 36.63 -11.67 12.34
C PHE A 149 37.43 -12.71 11.58
N PHE A 150 37.15 -12.92 10.30
CA PHE A 150 37.87 -13.87 9.45
C PHE A 150 39.35 -13.44 9.28
N ASN A 151 39.62 -12.15 9.05
CA ASN A 151 40.98 -11.62 8.93
C ASN A 151 41.75 -11.71 10.25
N ILE A 152 41.14 -11.40 11.39
CA ILE A 152 41.76 -11.56 12.73
C ILE A 152 42.10 -13.05 12.95
N PHE A 153 41.20 -13.95 12.57
CA PHE A 153 41.41 -15.39 12.77
C PHE A 153 42.57 -15.93 11.91
N ASN A 154 42.78 -15.34 10.75
CA ASN A 154 43.89 -15.67 9.85
C ASN A 154 45.20 -14.93 10.18
N GLY A 155 45.24 -14.12 11.24
CA GLY A 155 46.45 -13.37 11.67
C GLY A 155 46.78 -12.15 10.82
N GLU A 156 45.82 -11.67 10.00
CA GLU A 156 45.98 -10.44 9.23
C GLU A 156 45.54 -9.23 10.08
N SER A 157 46.44 -8.23 10.22
CA SER A 157 46.08 -6.95 10.87
C SER A 157 45.39 -6.05 9.85
N ILE A 158 44.18 -5.63 10.13
CA ILE A 158 43.48 -4.62 9.31
C ILE A 158 43.93 -3.24 9.82
N ASP A 159 44.39 -2.40 8.91
CA ASP A 159 44.74 -1.03 9.17
C ASP A 159 43.51 -0.18 9.53
N LEU A 160 43.62 0.64 10.58
CA LEU A 160 42.61 1.56 11.06
C LEU A 160 42.18 2.57 9.99
N ASP A 161 43.07 2.90 9.05
CA ASP A 161 42.78 3.81 7.95
C ASP A 161 41.79 3.21 6.95
N THR A 162 41.89 1.92 6.70
CA THR A 162 40.92 1.19 5.88
C THR A 162 39.53 1.16 6.54
N LEU A 163 39.46 1.03 7.87
CA LEU A 163 38.23 1.10 8.64
C LEU A 163 37.59 2.49 8.58
N SER A 164 38.38 3.54 8.71
CA SER A 164 37.90 4.92 8.67
C SER A 164 37.30 5.28 7.30
N GLN A 165 37.93 4.83 6.20
CA GLN A 165 37.40 5.04 4.84
C GLN A 165 36.09 4.32 4.59
N ILE A 166 35.94 3.10 5.08
CA ILE A 166 34.72 2.28 4.89
C ILE A 166 33.54 2.82 5.71
N PHE A 167 33.80 3.30 6.93
CA PHE A 167 32.74 3.82 7.82
C PHE A 167 32.47 5.32 7.69
N GLY A 168 33.27 6.05 6.91
CA GLY A 168 33.20 7.53 6.85
C GLY A 168 33.40 8.18 8.21
N ILE A 169 34.12 7.53 9.13
CA ILE A 169 34.43 8.04 10.45
C ILE A 169 35.77 8.80 10.31
N SER A 170 35.70 10.12 10.38
CA SER A 170 36.92 10.93 10.46
C SER A 170 37.73 10.52 11.69
N SER A 171 39.00 10.19 11.51
CA SER A 171 39.90 9.90 12.63
C SER A 171 39.81 11.02 13.66
N PRO A 172 39.65 10.73 14.95
CA PRO A 172 39.76 11.77 15.97
C PRO A 172 41.15 12.34 15.89
N GLU A 173 41.27 13.63 15.52
CA GLU A 173 42.53 14.35 15.66
C GLU A 173 43.04 14.17 17.09
N MET A 174 44.20 13.54 17.23
CA MET A 174 44.92 13.51 18.52
C MET A 174 45.24 14.93 18.88
N ILE A 175 44.47 15.50 19.80
CA ILE A 175 44.84 16.74 20.49
C ILE A 175 46.03 16.40 21.39
N CYS A 176 47.23 16.89 20.99
CA CYS A 176 48.40 16.97 21.83
C CYS A 176 48.19 18.05 22.87
#